data_0f786bcfb9253f71d50a470fbc752869
#
_entry.id   0f786bcfb9253f71d50a470fbc752869
#
_cell.length_a   1.000
_cell.length_b   1.000
_cell.length_c   1.000
_cell.angle_alpha   90.00
_cell.angle_beta   90.00
_cell.angle_gamma   90.00
#
_symmetry.space_group_name_H-M   'P 1'
#
loop_
_entity.id
_entity.type
_entity.pdbx_description
1 polymer ?
#
loop_
_entity_poly.entity_id
_entity_poly.type
_entity_poly.pdbx_seq_one_letter_code
_entity_poly.pdbx_strand_id
1 'polypeptide(L)'
;LDSICEGGIINSPLEITYNTLTGVGNDTYQWYDLSGPIIGEINSTFTPNTVGLPAGPYYYYAVLSFDGNGCDSVISDTALIEIVEDPVVTNPCIANNTVCQTSAGSASAFDPLTTSATGGVGTSNYQWYELTTGLITGETDTTYTPPSDAIGTFQYYCIVEQGSSSIDCSVSTDTCTVIVTGGPTQTTPFQNDSVCLDATVNPLIVTPGVNGGTPTYQWFVNGTIIPAPVGITTTYTPPTNVDGVFIYYCTLTFPIGACAPVDSDPITIVVMPDPVIDIQPLALDSICEGGIINSPLEITY
;
A
#
# COMPACT_ATOMS: atom_id res chain seq x y z
N LEU A 1 5.22 -43.78 -0.87
CA LEU A 1 5.85 -42.70 -1.64
C LEU A 1 5.53 -41.39 -0.95
N ASP A 2 6.50 -40.79 -0.28
CA ASP A 2 6.37 -39.46 0.29
C ASP A 2 7.16 -38.49 -0.59
N SER A 3 6.51 -37.38 -0.98
CA SER A 3 7.15 -36.28 -1.66
C SER A 3 7.20 -35.10 -0.70
N ILE A 4 8.36 -34.47 -0.56
CA ILE A 4 8.59 -33.29 0.28
C ILE A 4 9.30 -32.23 -0.53
N CYS A 5 9.16 -30.96 -0.15
CA CYS A 5 9.92 -29.89 -0.78
C CYS A 5 11.35 -29.80 -0.23
N GLU A 6 12.24 -29.10 -0.94
CA GLU A 6 13.59 -28.82 -0.47
C GLU A 6 13.57 -28.17 0.93
N GLY A 7 14.37 -28.72 1.83
CA GLY A 7 14.38 -28.26 3.24
C GLY A 7 13.25 -28.80 4.13
N GLY A 8 12.26 -29.47 3.55
CA GLY A 8 11.19 -30.12 4.30
C GLY A 8 11.69 -31.30 5.15
N ILE A 9 10.94 -31.64 6.18
CA ILE A 9 11.26 -32.74 7.10
C ILE A 9 10.24 -33.87 6.98
N ILE A 10 10.72 -35.08 7.14
CA ILE A 10 9.86 -36.25 7.19
C ILE A 10 9.28 -36.37 8.59
N ASN A 11 7.96 -36.35 8.71
CA ASN A 11 7.26 -36.41 9.99
C ASN A 11 6.99 -37.86 10.48
N SER A 12 7.05 -38.86 9.59
CA SER A 12 6.84 -40.27 9.91
C SER A 12 8.10 -41.04 9.58
N PRO A 13 8.70 -41.76 10.54
CA PRO A 13 9.88 -42.58 10.29
C PRO A 13 9.53 -43.76 9.35
N LEU A 14 10.52 -44.19 8.58
CA LEU A 14 10.47 -45.46 7.90
C LEU A 14 10.54 -46.54 8.98
N GLU A 15 9.69 -47.58 8.88
CA GLU A 15 9.57 -48.61 9.88
C GLU A 15 9.62 -50.01 9.27
N ILE A 16 10.36 -50.93 9.91
CA ILE A 16 10.38 -52.33 9.58
C ILE A 16 9.64 -53.10 10.65
N THR A 17 8.63 -53.80 10.21
CA THR A 17 7.90 -54.78 11.06
C THR A 17 8.03 -56.18 10.45
N TYR A 18 8.22 -57.20 11.28
CA TYR A 18 8.25 -58.59 10.83
C TYR A 18 7.46 -59.48 11.78
N ASN A 19 7.08 -60.67 11.31
CA ASN A 19 6.42 -61.67 12.13
C ASN A 19 7.45 -62.30 13.04
N THR A 20 7.29 -62.12 14.36
CA THR A 20 8.14 -62.73 15.35
C THR A 20 7.97 -64.25 15.36
N LEU A 21 8.98 -64.98 14.91
CA LEU A 21 9.08 -66.40 15.08
C LEU A 21 9.84 -66.69 16.37
N THR A 22 9.28 -67.52 17.22
CA THR A 22 9.96 -67.93 18.44
C THR A 22 11.20 -68.79 18.13
N GLY A 23 12.37 -68.42 18.71
CA GLY A 23 13.61 -69.23 18.65
C GLY A 23 14.66 -68.82 17.59
N VAL A 24 14.51 -67.66 16.93
CA VAL A 24 15.45 -67.22 15.90
C VAL A 24 16.58 -66.33 16.42
N GLY A 25 16.68 -66.04 17.71
CA GLY A 25 17.71 -65.18 18.31
C GLY A 25 17.28 -63.71 18.37
N ASN A 26 18.23 -62.81 18.67
CA ASN A 26 17.96 -61.37 18.69
C ASN A 26 18.06 -60.80 17.26
N ASP A 27 17.19 -59.85 16.99
CA ASP A 27 17.16 -59.13 15.75
C ASP A 27 18.16 -57.94 15.77
N THR A 28 18.76 -57.67 14.63
CA THR A 28 19.61 -56.50 14.40
C THR A 28 19.23 -55.86 13.08
N TYR A 29 19.26 -54.55 13.04
CA TYR A 29 18.88 -53.74 11.87
C TYR A 29 20.10 -52.95 11.37
N GLN A 30 20.16 -52.72 10.07
CA GLN A 30 21.05 -51.75 9.46
C GLN A 30 20.34 -51.13 8.29
N TRP A 31 20.21 -49.79 8.29
CA TRP A 31 19.66 -49.05 7.18
C TRP A 31 20.72 -48.71 6.16
N TYR A 32 20.31 -48.63 4.91
CA TYR A 32 21.13 -48.35 3.74
C TYR A 32 20.50 -47.30 2.86
N ASP A 33 21.34 -46.50 2.23
CA ASP A 33 21.03 -45.72 1.04
C ASP A 33 21.79 -46.29 -0.18
N LEU A 34 21.74 -45.60 -1.32
CA LEU A 34 22.46 -46.02 -2.54
C LEU A 34 24.00 -45.94 -2.41
N SER A 35 24.51 -45.23 -1.40
CA SER A 35 25.95 -45.11 -1.14
C SER A 35 26.46 -46.21 -0.23
N GLY A 36 25.59 -46.91 0.48
CA GLY A 36 25.94 -48.01 1.40
C GLY A 36 25.25 -47.93 2.76
N PRO A 37 25.83 -48.57 3.79
CA PRO A 37 25.24 -48.57 5.12
C PRO A 37 25.27 -47.17 5.76
N ILE A 38 24.13 -46.75 6.32
CA ILE A 38 24.01 -45.50 7.04
C ILE A 38 24.52 -45.70 8.45
N ILE A 39 25.65 -45.11 8.78
CA ILE A 39 26.37 -45.35 10.05
C ILE A 39 25.51 -44.93 11.24
N GLY A 40 25.28 -45.87 12.18
CA GLY A 40 24.53 -45.62 13.39
C GLY A 40 23.03 -45.86 13.28
N GLU A 41 22.49 -46.09 12.11
CA GLU A 41 21.06 -46.36 11.90
C GLU A 41 20.79 -47.87 11.99
N ILE A 42 20.66 -48.35 13.24
CA ILE A 42 20.55 -49.74 13.59
C ILE A 42 19.25 -50.11 14.34
N ASN A 43 18.25 -49.23 14.26
CA ASN A 43 16.94 -49.45 14.89
C ASN A 43 15.92 -49.95 13.86
N SER A 44 14.80 -50.51 14.35
CA SER A 44 13.66 -50.86 13.47
C SER A 44 13.02 -49.70 12.77
N THR A 45 13.29 -48.47 13.23
CA THR A 45 12.80 -47.21 12.64
C THR A 45 13.98 -46.35 12.25
N PHE A 46 13.80 -45.60 11.14
CA PHE A 46 14.77 -44.64 10.61
C PHE A 46 14.06 -43.40 10.02
N THR A 47 14.50 -42.26 10.45
CA THR A 47 14.03 -41.00 9.84
C THR A 47 15.14 -40.38 9.01
N PRO A 48 15.06 -40.41 7.65
CA PRO A 48 16.05 -39.79 6.81
C PRO A 48 16.18 -38.30 7.09
N ASN A 49 17.42 -37.81 7.17
CA ASN A 49 17.70 -36.38 7.23
C ASN A 49 17.65 -35.81 5.82
N THR A 50 16.63 -35.01 5.52
CA THR A 50 16.39 -34.40 4.21
C THR A 50 16.89 -32.98 4.13
N VAL A 51 17.35 -32.38 5.23
CA VAL A 51 17.83 -30.98 5.27
C VAL A 51 19.07 -30.81 4.39
N GLY A 52 18.96 -29.92 3.39
CA GLY A 52 20.05 -29.61 2.46
C GLY A 52 20.26 -30.60 1.34
N LEU A 53 19.39 -31.61 1.20
CA LEU A 53 19.39 -32.47 0.03
C LEU A 53 18.72 -31.73 -1.15
N PRO A 54 19.31 -31.77 -2.37
CA PRO A 54 18.70 -31.20 -3.57
C PRO A 54 17.49 -32.04 -4.02
N ALA A 55 16.66 -31.44 -4.86
CA ALA A 55 15.55 -32.13 -5.50
C ALA A 55 16.01 -33.39 -6.22
N GLY A 56 15.24 -34.47 -6.04
CA GLY A 56 15.52 -35.78 -6.62
C GLY A 56 15.00 -36.93 -5.80
N PRO A 57 15.13 -38.18 -6.34
CA PRO A 57 14.69 -39.38 -5.66
C PRO A 57 15.77 -39.92 -4.70
N TYR A 58 15.38 -40.26 -3.49
CA TYR A 58 16.22 -40.86 -2.47
C TYR A 58 15.65 -42.20 -2.05
N TYR A 59 16.50 -43.24 -2.04
CA TYR A 59 16.12 -44.62 -1.83
C TYR A 59 16.73 -45.14 -0.56
N TYR A 60 15.92 -45.80 0.28
CA TYR A 60 16.34 -46.38 1.55
C TYR A 60 15.77 -47.77 1.68
N TYR A 61 16.57 -48.67 2.28
CA TYR A 61 16.15 -50.03 2.64
C TYR A 61 16.86 -50.49 3.91
N ALA A 62 16.31 -51.48 4.57
CA ALA A 62 16.92 -52.04 5.74
C ALA A 62 17.29 -53.51 5.52
N VAL A 63 18.36 -53.93 6.18
CA VAL A 63 18.75 -55.34 6.31
C VAL A 63 18.46 -55.76 7.75
N LEU A 64 17.61 -56.74 7.91
CA LEU A 64 17.28 -57.39 9.17
C LEU A 64 18.09 -58.67 9.28
N SER A 65 18.87 -58.82 10.34
CA SER A 65 19.68 -60.02 10.60
C SER A 65 19.37 -60.57 12.01
N PHE A 66 19.59 -61.85 12.19
CA PHE A 66 19.37 -62.55 13.45
C PHE A 66 20.67 -63.19 13.93
N ASP A 67 20.93 -63.14 15.23
CA ASP A 67 22.15 -63.72 15.86
C ASP A 67 22.04 -65.25 16.17
N GLY A 68 20.88 -65.85 15.84
CA GLY A 68 20.62 -67.30 16.04
C GLY A 68 21.08 -68.13 14.86
N ASN A 69 21.38 -69.41 15.16
CA ASN A 69 21.86 -70.38 14.19
C ASN A 69 20.83 -70.61 13.04
N GLY A 70 21.19 -70.23 11.81
CA GLY A 70 20.54 -70.74 10.61
C GLY A 70 19.50 -69.82 9.98
N CYS A 71 19.37 -68.59 10.42
CA CYS A 71 18.55 -67.58 9.72
C CYS A 71 19.43 -66.66 8.87
N ASP A 72 19.12 -66.62 7.58
CA ASP A 72 19.74 -65.65 6.66
C ASP A 72 19.18 -64.24 6.94
N SER A 73 19.97 -63.20 6.63
CA SER A 73 19.50 -61.83 6.64
C SER A 73 18.42 -61.60 5.59
N VAL A 74 17.45 -60.76 5.93
CA VAL A 74 16.36 -60.39 5.04
C VAL A 74 16.48 -58.90 4.70
N ILE A 75 16.30 -58.58 3.42
CA ILE A 75 16.32 -57.19 2.90
C ILE A 75 14.87 -56.73 2.75
N SER A 76 14.56 -55.55 3.25
CA SER A 76 13.24 -54.93 3.06
C SER A 76 13.02 -54.49 1.61
N ASP A 77 11.77 -54.19 1.27
CA ASP A 77 11.50 -53.39 0.08
C ASP A 77 12.16 -52.01 0.20
N THR A 78 12.40 -51.40 -0.92
CA THR A 78 13.01 -50.07 -0.99
C THR A 78 11.94 -48.98 -0.82
N ALA A 79 12.14 -48.13 0.17
CA ALA A 79 11.35 -46.91 0.34
C ALA A 79 11.93 -45.83 -0.56
N LEU A 80 11.03 -45.09 -1.26
CA LEU A 80 11.36 -43.91 -2.07
C LEU A 80 10.84 -42.67 -1.38
N ILE A 81 11.73 -41.70 -1.18
CA ILE A 81 11.41 -40.33 -0.79
C ILE A 81 11.79 -39.46 -1.96
N GLU A 82 10.83 -38.67 -2.45
CA GLU A 82 11.07 -37.72 -3.55
C GLU A 82 11.13 -36.30 -2.97
N ILE A 83 12.30 -35.67 -3.10
CA ILE A 83 12.49 -34.26 -2.80
C ILE A 83 12.18 -33.48 -4.07
N VAL A 84 11.26 -32.54 -4.01
CA VAL A 84 10.86 -31.69 -5.14
C VAL A 84 11.32 -30.25 -4.89
N GLU A 85 11.54 -29.51 -5.96
CA GLU A 85 11.87 -28.09 -5.86
C GLU A 85 10.71 -27.33 -5.21
N ASP A 86 11.05 -26.28 -4.47
CA ASP A 86 10.04 -25.34 -3.93
C ASP A 86 9.23 -24.70 -5.04
N PRO A 87 7.96 -24.33 -4.79
CA PRO A 87 7.18 -23.62 -5.77
C PRO A 87 7.79 -22.26 -6.07
N VAL A 88 7.74 -21.87 -7.36
CA VAL A 88 8.14 -20.54 -7.80
C VAL A 88 6.89 -19.64 -7.82
N VAL A 89 6.96 -18.53 -7.09
CA VAL A 89 5.86 -17.57 -7.00
C VAL A 89 6.13 -16.35 -7.88
N THR A 90 5.06 -15.77 -8.44
CA THR A 90 5.12 -14.49 -9.14
C THR A 90 5.03 -13.34 -8.15
N ASN A 91 5.78 -12.26 -8.42
CA ASN A 91 5.74 -11.05 -7.58
C ASN A 91 4.39 -10.33 -7.79
N PRO A 92 3.61 -10.05 -6.72
CA PRO A 92 2.28 -9.46 -6.82
C PRO A 92 2.28 -7.94 -7.05
N CYS A 93 3.44 -7.29 -7.12
CA CYS A 93 3.52 -5.84 -7.14
C CYS A 93 2.90 -5.22 -8.41
N ILE A 94 2.05 -4.24 -8.21
CA ILE A 94 1.37 -3.47 -9.25
C ILE A 94 2.19 -2.25 -9.67
N ALA A 95 2.06 -1.86 -10.95
CA ALA A 95 2.77 -0.69 -11.48
C ALA A 95 2.23 0.63 -10.89
N ASN A 96 0.92 0.70 -10.63
CA ASN A 96 0.24 1.88 -10.09
C ASN A 96 0.00 1.69 -8.59
N ASN A 97 1.04 1.90 -7.80
CA ASN A 97 1.06 1.64 -6.37
C ASN A 97 0.72 2.87 -5.49
N THR A 98 0.27 3.97 -6.09
CA THR A 98 -0.07 5.20 -5.36
C THR A 98 -1.45 5.67 -5.78
N VAL A 99 -2.35 5.82 -4.80
CA VAL A 99 -3.75 6.25 -5.03
C VAL A 99 -4.15 7.31 -4.02
N CYS A 100 -5.27 7.99 -4.32
CA CYS A 100 -5.92 8.88 -3.35
C CYS A 100 -6.76 8.10 -2.35
N GLN A 101 -6.84 8.65 -1.15
CA GLN A 101 -7.73 8.16 -0.11
C GLN A 101 -9.19 8.15 -0.62
N THR A 102 -9.85 7.03 -0.40
CA THR A 102 -11.30 6.89 -0.59
C THR A 102 -12.03 7.06 0.74
N SER A 103 -13.35 7.26 0.67
CA SER A 103 -14.17 7.25 1.88
C SER A 103 -14.22 5.85 2.49
N ALA A 104 -14.32 5.75 3.81
CA ALA A 104 -14.46 4.48 4.50
C ALA A 104 -15.66 3.67 3.96
N GLY A 105 -15.42 2.39 3.64
CA GLY A 105 -16.43 1.50 3.06
C GLY A 105 -16.66 1.66 1.55
N SER A 106 -15.93 2.56 0.88
CA SER A 106 -15.92 2.64 -0.58
C SER A 106 -15.01 1.55 -1.18
N ALA A 107 -15.23 1.24 -2.47
CA ALA A 107 -14.32 0.38 -3.21
C ALA A 107 -12.91 0.97 -3.21
N SER A 108 -11.90 0.11 -3.11
CA SER A 108 -10.51 0.53 -3.19
C SER A 108 -10.18 1.13 -4.56
N ALA A 109 -9.28 2.10 -4.56
CA ALA A 109 -8.74 2.68 -5.79
C ALA A 109 -7.53 1.92 -6.35
N PHE A 110 -7.01 0.90 -5.63
CA PHE A 110 -5.93 0.06 -6.14
C PHE A 110 -6.44 -1.02 -7.08
N ASP A 111 -5.60 -1.36 -8.06
CA ASP A 111 -5.73 -2.63 -8.76
C ASP A 111 -5.39 -3.79 -7.81
N PRO A 112 -5.97 -4.98 -8.01
CA PRO A 112 -5.63 -6.14 -7.19
C PRO A 112 -4.15 -6.52 -7.31
N LEU A 113 -3.49 -6.77 -6.18
CA LEU A 113 -2.24 -7.52 -6.12
C LEU A 113 -2.55 -8.94 -6.57
N THR A 114 -1.75 -9.50 -7.47
CA THR A 114 -2.01 -10.83 -8.04
C THR A 114 -0.74 -11.66 -7.99
N THR A 115 -0.83 -12.87 -7.45
CA THR A 115 0.26 -13.84 -7.44
C THR A 115 -0.20 -15.18 -8.00
N SER A 116 0.74 -15.99 -8.41
CA SER A 116 0.53 -17.37 -8.81
C SER A 116 1.75 -18.19 -8.43
N ALA A 117 1.56 -19.48 -8.22
CA ALA A 117 2.64 -20.42 -7.98
C ALA A 117 2.71 -21.46 -9.10
N THR A 118 3.94 -21.86 -9.44
CA THR A 118 4.24 -22.93 -10.41
C THR A 118 5.31 -23.86 -9.84
N GLY A 119 5.28 -25.13 -10.20
CA GLY A 119 6.16 -26.13 -9.60
C GLY A 119 5.68 -26.58 -8.23
N GLY A 120 6.58 -27.16 -7.42
CA GLY A 120 6.25 -27.72 -6.11
C GLY A 120 5.38 -28.97 -6.18
N VAL A 121 4.68 -29.29 -5.08
CA VAL A 121 3.84 -30.50 -4.94
C VAL A 121 2.45 -30.16 -4.43
N GLY A 122 1.43 -30.59 -5.17
CA GLY A 122 0.04 -30.53 -4.72
C GLY A 122 -0.66 -29.22 -5.04
N THR A 123 -1.68 -28.89 -4.27
CA THR A 123 -2.51 -27.69 -4.45
C THR A 123 -1.92 -26.54 -3.67
N SER A 124 -1.82 -25.37 -4.32
CA SER A 124 -1.38 -24.14 -3.67
C SER A 124 -2.50 -23.52 -2.85
N ASN A 125 -2.21 -23.19 -1.60
CA ASN A 125 -3.03 -22.39 -0.71
C ASN A 125 -2.35 -21.05 -0.54
N TYR A 126 -3.11 -19.97 -0.56
CA TYR A 126 -2.61 -18.61 -0.48
C TYR A 126 -3.07 -17.97 0.82
N GLN A 127 -2.23 -17.13 1.42
CA GLN A 127 -2.60 -16.31 2.55
C GLN A 127 -1.87 -14.97 2.47
N TRP A 128 -2.65 -13.88 2.49
CA TRP A 128 -2.11 -12.53 2.43
C TRP A 128 -1.79 -11.98 3.82
N TYR A 129 -0.75 -11.16 3.85
CA TYR A 129 -0.24 -10.51 5.05
C TYR A 129 0.06 -9.05 4.77
N GLU A 130 -0.16 -8.22 5.77
CA GLU A 130 0.41 -6.88 5.84
C GLU A 130 1.63 -6.92 6.77
N LEU A 131 2.72 -6.27 6.36
CA LEU A 131 4.02 -6.39 7.06
C LEU A 131 3.96 -5.93 8.53
N THR A 132 3.11 -4.96 8.85
CA THR A 132 3.02 -4.37 10.20
C THR A 132 1.95 -5.01 11.07
N THR A 133 0.81 -5.39 10.50
CA THR A 133 -0.33 -5.95 11.24
C THR A 133 -0.41 -7.47 11.19
N GLY A 134 0.34 -8.09 10.29
CA GLY A 134 0.40 -9.54 10.14
C GLY A 134 -0.69 -10.09 9.23
N LEU A 135 -1.24 -11.24 9.61
CA LEU A 135 -2.22 -12.00 8.83
C LEU A 135 -3.50 -11.20 8.51
N ILE A 136 -3.89 -11.19 7.24
CA ILE A 136 -5.14 -10.60 6.79
C ILE A 136 -6.20 -11.70 6.74
N THR A 137 -7.09 -11.70 7.73
CA THR A 137 -8.07 -12.78 7.91
C THR A 137 -9.01 -12.92 6.73
N GLY A 138 -9.08 -14.13 6.16
CA GLY A 138 -9.99 -14.47 5.07
C GLY A 138 -9.46 -14.19 3.66
N GLU A 139 -8.31 -13.54 3.53
CA GLU A 139 -7.68 -13.24 2.23
C GLU A 139 -6.80 -14.41 1.79
N THR A 140 -7.44 -15.40 1.17
CA THR A 140 -6.84 -16.68 0.77
C THR A 140 -6.86 -16.93 -0.74
N ASP A 141 -7.25 -15.93 -1.52
CA ASP A 141 -7.26 -16.02 -2.98
C ASP A 141 -5.91 -15.66 -3.60
N THR A 142 -5.74 -15.94 -4.88
CA THR A 142 -4.57 -15.53 -5.67
C THR A 142 -4.46 -14.02 -5.83
N THR A 143 -5.50 -13.29 -5.46
CA THR A 143 -5.60 -11.83 -5.58
C THR A 143 -5.99 -11.21 -4.25
N TYR A 144 -5.44 -10.05 -3.96
CA TYR A 144 -5.81 -9.21 -2.83
C TYR A 144 -5.88 -7.74 -3.24
N THR A 145 -6.95 -7.05 -2.87
CA THR A 145 -7.08 -5.61 -3.15
C THR A 145 -6.85 -4.83 -1.86
N PRO A 146 -5.70 -4.12 -1.73
CA PRO A 146 -5.40 -3.32 -0.55
C PRO A 146 -6.47 -2.25 -0.32
N PRO A 147 -6.85 -1.94 0.93
CA PRO A 147 -7.75 -0.83 1.22
C PRO A 147 -7.08 0.52 0.92
N SER A 148 -7.90 1.52 0.56
CA SER A 148 -7.44 2.88 0.28
C SER A 148 -8.15 3.96 1.12
N ASP A 149 -8.77 3.58 2.21
CA ASP A 149 -9.53 4.47 3.10
C ASP A 149 -8.68 5.13 4.22
N ALA A 150 -7.44 4.69 4.39
CA ALA A 150 -6.49 5.28 5.35
C ALA A 150 -5.23 5.79 4.64
N ILE A 151 -4.84 7.03 4.95
CA ILE A 151 -3.60 7.64 4.42
C ILE A 151 -2.39 6.92 5.03
N GLY A 152 -1.41 6.56 4.19
CA GLY A 152 -0.19 5.91 4.67
C GLY A 152 0.56 5.16 3.59
N THR A 153 1.61 4.50 4.03
CA THR A 153 2.39 3.56 3.22
C THR A 153 2.21 2.18 3.84
N PHE A 154 1.74 1.24 3.05
CA PHE A 154 1.44 -0.12 3.48
C PHE A 154 2.25 -1.11 2.66
N GLN A 155 2.58 -2.24 3.27
CA GLN A 155 3.39 -3.27 2.62
C GLN A 155 2.71 -4.63 2.77
N TYR A 156 2.55 -5.32 1.64
CA TYR A 156 1.82 -6.59 1.56
C TYR A 156 2.67 -7.66 0.91
N TYR A 157 2.49 -8.90 1.35
CA TYR A 157 3.07 -10.09 0.74
C TYR A 157 2.10 -11.27 0.88
N CYS A 158 2.32 -12.30 0.09
CA CYS A 158 1.55 -13.53 0.15
C CYS A 158 2.47 -14.70 0.51
N ILE A 159 2.04 -15.54 1.43
CA ILE A 159 2.63 -16.85 1.66
C ILE A 159 1.82 -17.86 0.85
N VAL A 160 2.52 -18.68 0.09
CA VAL A 160 1.95 -19.78 -0.68
C VAL A 160 2.42 -21.08 -0.05
N GLU A 161 1.49 -21.88 0.40
CA GLU A 161 1.73 -23.20 0.96
C GLU A 161 1.23 -24.27 0.01
N GLN A 162 2.06 -25.29 -0.25
CA GLN A 162 1.68 -26.47 -1.02
C GLN A 162 1.88 -27.72 -0.21
N GLY A 163 1.05 -28.73 -0.47
CA GLY A 163 1.20 -30.03 0.13
C GLY A 163 0.04 -30.45 1.02
N SER A 164 0.26 -31.53 1.72
CA SER A 164 -0.63 -32.06 2.76
C SER A 164 0.06 -31.92 4.12
N SER A 165 -0.59 -32.35 5.19
CA SER A 165 -0.06 -32.26 6.58
C SER A 165 1.33 -32.89 6.83
N SER A 166 1.90 -33.56 5.84
CA SER A 166 3.24 -34.15 5.85
C SER A 166 4.23 -33.51 4.86
N ILE A 167 3.81 -32.51 4.08
CA ILE A 167 4.62 -31.88 3.05
C ILE A 167 4.53 -30.37 3.27
N ASP A 168 5.63 -29.77 3.66
CA ASP A 168 5.72 -28.34 3.98
C ASP A 168 6.53 -27.62 2.89
N CYS A 169 5.82 -27.26 1.80
CA CYS A 169 6.34 -26.39 0.77
C CYS A 169 5.75 -25.00 0.98
N SER A 170 6.46 -24.14 1.66
CA SER A 170 6.03 -22.78 1.92
C SER A 170 6.99 -21.78 1.31
N VAL A 171 6.47 -20.87 0.50
CA VAL A 171 7.26 -19.81 -0.13
C VAL A 171 6.53 -18.47 0.03
N SER A 172 7.31 -17.42 0.26
CA SER A 172 6.80 -16.05 0.36
C SER A 172 7.09 -15.27 -0.93
N THR A 173 6.13 -14.46 -1.37
CA THR A 173 6.38 -13.46 -2.41
C THR A 173 7.28 -12.34 -1.88
N ASP A 174 7.82 -11.54 -2.80
CA ASP A 174 8.38 -10.25 -2.43
C ASP A 174 7.31 -9.34 -1.81
N THR A 175 7.79 -8.38 -1.01
CA THR A 175 6.91 -7.40 -0.36
C THR A 175 6.58 -6.26 -1.32
N CYS A 176 5.30 -5.99 -1.51
CA CYS A 176 4.79 -4.89 -2.33
C CYS A 176 4.43 -3.69 -1.47
N THR A 177 4.94 -2.53 -1.86
CA THR A 177 4.61 -1.26 -1.20
C THR A 177 3.50 -0.54 -1.97
N VAL A 178 2.44 -0.13 -1.28
CA VAL A 178 1.37 0.71 -1.79
C VAL A 178 1.23 1.97 -0.94
N ILE A 179 0.85 3.08 -1.56
CA ILE A 179 0.79 4.40 -0.93
C ILE A 179 -0.61 5.00 -1.13
N VAL A 180 -1.26 5.35 -0.03
CA VAL A 180 -2.51 6.11 -0.03
C VAL A 180 -2.19 7.55 0.34
N THR A 181 -2.45 8.48 -0.55
CA THR A 181 -2.24 9.91 -0.34
C THR A 181 -3.54 10.61 0.01
N GLY A 182 -3.49 11.61 0.90
CA GLY A 182 -4.62 12.48 1.15
C GLY A 182 -4.93 13.37 -0.05
N GLY A 183 -6.20 13.64 -0.29
CA GLY A 183 -6.62 14.66 -1.23
C GLY A 183 -6.15 16.05 -0.78
N PRO A 184 -6.08 17.05 -1.69
CA PRO A 184 -5.77 18.42 -1.33
C PRO A 184 -6.82 18.96 -0.36
N THR A 185 -6.37 19.54 0.75
CA THR A 185 -7.22 20.26 1.68
C THR A 185 -6.76 21.70 1.77
N GLN A 186 -7.69 22.63 1.82
CA GLN A 186 -7.38 24.03 2.11
C GLN A 186 -7.39 24.22 3.64
N THR A 187 -6.31 24.77 4.17
CA THR A 187 -6.18 25.00 5.63
C THR A 187 -6.51 26.42 6.07
N THR A 188 -6.61 27.38 5.13
CA THR A 188 -6.88 28.78 5.46
C THR A 188 -8.22 29.22 4.83
N PRO A 189 -9.25 29.48 5.63
CA PRO A 189 -10.48 30.08 5.10
C PRO A 189 -10.18 31.50 4.61
N PHE A 190 -10.58 31.80 3.38
CA PHE A 190 -10.54 33.15 2.87
C PHE A 190 -11.67 33.98 3.53
N GLN A 191 -11.41 35.28 3.73
CA GLN A 191 -12.43 36.23 4.17
C GLN A 191 -12.74 37.20 3.05
N ASN A 192 -14.01 37.43 2.81
CA ASN A 192 -14.46 38.46 1.88
C ASN A 192 -13.94 39.82 2.33
N ASP A 193 -13.58 40.67 1.40
CA ASP A 193 -13.03 42.00 1.67
C ASP A 193 -13.70 43.04 0.75
N SER A 194 -13.72 44.29 1.25
CA SER A 194 -14.25 45.44 0.49
C SER A 194 -13.26 46.59 0.63
N VAL A 195 -12.78 47.09 -0.51
CA VAL A 195 -11.75 48.12 -0.58
C VAL A 195 -12.15 49.22 -1.58
N CYS A 196 -11.58 50.40 -1.41
CA CYS A 196 -11.72 51.44 -2.41
C CYS A 196 -10.82 51.18 -3.62
N LEU A 197 -11.10 51.87 -4.71
CA LEU A 197 -10.29 51.85 -5.93
C LEU A 197 -8.81 52.14 -5.58
N ASP A 198 -7.89 51.39 -6.19
CA ASP A 198 -6.43 51.50 -5.99
C ASP A 198 -5.96 51.23 -4.54
N ALA A 199 -6.83 50.80 -3.62
CA ALA A 199 -6.43 50.40 -2.28
C ALA A 199 -5.73 49.04 -2.30
N THR A 200 -4.90 48.77 -1.31
CA THR A 200 -4.20 47.48 -1.19
C THR A 200 -5.05 46.42 -0.51
N VAL A 201 -5.08 45.20 -1.08
CA VAL A 201 -5.66 44.01 -0.45
C VAL A 201 -4.56 43.05 -0.01
N ASN A 202 -4.86 42.27 0.99
CA ASN A 202 -3.95 41.20 1.41
C ASN A 202 -3.86 40.12 0.32
N PRO A 203 -2.67 39.53 0.11
CA PRO A 203 -2.51 38.42 -0.80
C PRO A 203 -3.42 37.23 -0.37
N LEU A 204 -4.09 36.63 -1.34
CA LEU A 204 -4.78 35.36 -1.18
C LEU A 204 -3.73 34.25 -1.12
N ILE A 205 -3.79 33.39 -0.11
CA ILE A 205 -2.79 32.33 0.12
C ILE A 205 -3.51 30.99 0.17
N VAL A 206 -3.09 30.04 -0.67
CA VAL A 206 -3.55 28.65 -0.62
C VAL A 206 -2.46 27.81 -0.01
N THR A 207 -2.79 27.16 1.10
CA THR A 207 -1.90 26.18 1.75
C THR A 207 -2.43 24.78 1.45
N PRO A 208 -1.68 23.97 0.70
CA PRO A 208 -2.09 22.58 0.44
C PRO A 208 -2.00 21.77 1.74
N GLY A 209 -2.93 20.83 1.93
CA GLY A 209 -2.82 19.82 2.98
C GLY A 209 -1.60 18.93 2.74
N VAL A 210 -1.04 18.41 3.81
CA VAL A 210 0.11 17.49 3.77
C VAL A 210 -0.35 16.14 3.20
N ASN A 211 0.42 15.57 2.26
CA ASN A 211 0.47 14.17 1.81
C ASN A 211 0.19 13.86 0.33
N GLY A 212 0.25 14.83 -0.57
CA GLY A 212 0.04 14.55 -2.00
C GLY A 212 1.22 14.91 -2.94
N GLY A 213 2.40 15.17 -2.39
CA GLY A 213 3.52 15.73 -3.18
C GLY A 213 3.38 17.25 -3.34
N THR A 214 4.10 17.83 -4.31
CA THR A 214 4.04 19.27 -4.60
C THR A 214 2.91 19.53 -5.60
N PRO A 215 1.81 20.22 -5.22
CA PRO A 215 0.74 20.51 -6.13
C PRO A 215 1.14 21.60 -7.14
N THR A 216 0.42 21.61 -8.24
CA THR A 216 0.37 22.78 -9.13
C THR A 216 -0.87 23.62 -8.81
N TYR A 217 -0.79 24.92 -9.05
CA TYR A 217 -1.82 25.90 -8.72
C TYR A 217 -2.34 26.57 -9.98
N GLN A 218 -3.63 26.88 -10.00
CA GLN A 218 -4.23 27.71 -11.02
C GLN A 218 -5.30 28.61 -10.41
N TRP A 219 -5.06 29.92 -10.41
CA TRP A 219 -6.01 30.92 -9.94
C TRP A 219 -7.01 31.30 -11.02
N PHE A 220 -8.20 31.63 -10.59
CA PHE A 220 -9.33 32.08 -11.41
C PHE A 220 -9.93 33.35 -10.81
N VAL A 221 -10.45 34.20 -11.70
CA VAL A 221 -11.29 35.36 -11.37
C VAL A 221 -12.59 35.28 -12.17
N ASN A 222 -13.74 35.31 -11.50
CA ASN A 222 -15.07 35.22 -12.13
C ASN A 222 -15.14 34.02 -13.14
N GLY A 223 -14.53 32.89 -12.79
CA GLY A 223 -14.45 31.69 -13.62
C GLY A 223 -13.44 31.75 -14.79
N THR A 224 -12.71 32.85 -14.93
CA THR A 224 -11.69 33.00 -15.97
C THR A 224 -10.31 32.74 -15.43
N ILE A 225 -9.48 31.98 -16.16
CA ILE A 225 -8.09 31.66 -15.79
C ILE A 225 -7.26 32.93 -15.67
N ILE A 226 -6.53 33.06 -14.58
CA ILE A 226 -5.49 34.08 -14.41
C ILE A 226 -4.19 33.53 -15.02
N PRO A 227 -3.62 34.21 -16.04
CA PRO A 227 -2.47 33.70 -16.77
C PRO A 227 -1.20 33.59 -15.92
N ALA A 228 -0.30 32.68 -16.33
CA ALA A 228 1.06 32.66 -15.80
C ALA A 228 1.82 33.99 -16.07
N PRO A 229 2.79 34.36 -15.22
CA PRO A 229 3.31 33.58 -14.08
C PRO A 229 2.50 33.74 -12.78
N VAL A 230 1.65 34.75 -12.66
CA VAL A 230 1.00 35.11 -11.39
C VAL A 230 -0.13 34.14 -10.99
N GLY A 231 -0.82 33.58 -11.98
CA GLY A 231 -1.94 32.66 -11.77
C GLY A 231 -1.57 31.23 -11.36
N ILE A 232 -0.28 30.91 -11.26
CA ILE A 232 0.21 29.55 -10.97
C ILE A 232 1.04 29.46 -9.69
N THR A 233 0.91 30.42 -8.80
CA THR A 233 1.65 30.50 -7.54
C THR A 233 0.75 30.16 -6.33
N THR A 234 1.38 29.85 -5.19
CA THR A 234 0.66 29.62 -3.92
C THR A 234 -0.05 30.86 -3.39
N THR A 235 0.34 32.04 -3.90
CA THR A 235 -0.20 33.33 -3.48
C THR A 235 -0.63 34.14 -4.68
N TYR A 236 -1.73 34.85 -4.55
CA TYR A 236 -2.22 35.77 -5.57
C TYR A 236 -2.68 37.08 -4.91
N THR A 237 -2.22 38.22 -5.42
CA THR A 237 -2.71 39.54 -4.97
C THR A 237 -3.69 40.09 -5.99
N PRO A 238 -4.98 40.20 -5.63
CA PRO A 238 -6.00 40.78 -6.50
C PRO A 238 -5.68 42.22 -6.87
N PRO A 239 -5.80 42.63 -8.16
CA PRO A 239 -5.75 44.03 -8.54
C PRO A 239 -7.02 44.77 -8.09
N THR A 240 -6.88 46.04 -7.74
CA THR A 240 -7.97 46.91 -7.26
C THR A 240 -8.17 48.17 -8.15
N ASN A 241 -7.57 48.19 -9.33
CA ASN A 241 -7.59 49.32 -10.26
C ASN A 241 -8.88 49.41 -11.12
N VAL A 242 -9.83 48.53 -10.88
CA VAL A 242 -11.17 48.53 -11.53
C VAL A 242 -12.19 48.24 -10.45
N ASP A 243 -13.24 49.05 -10.39
CA ASP A 243 -14.35 48.84 -9.49
C ASP A 243 -15.24 47.66 -9.94
N GLY A 244 -15.84 46.99 -8.94
CA GLY A 244 -16.70 45.83 -9.22
C GLY A 244 -16.62 44.74 -8.16
N VAL A 245 -17.28 43.63 -8.45
CA VAL A 245 -17.30 42.44 -7.61
C VAL A 245 -16.51 41.33 -8.29
N PHE A 246 -15.49 40.84 -7.60
CA PHE A 246 -14.57 39.82 -8.14
C PHE A 246 -14.60 38.60 -7.24
N ILE A 247 -14.83 37.44 -7.82
CA ILE A 247 -14.82 36.13 -7.11
C ILE A 247 -13.57 35.39 -7.55
N TYR A 248 -12.70 35.10 -6.58
CA TYR A 248 -11.44 34.38 -6.78
C TYR A 248 -11.51 32.99 -6.17
N TYR A 249 -10.89 32.02 -6.82
CA TYR A 249 -10.60 30.70 -6.27
C TYR A 249 -9.34 30.12 -6.94
N CYS A 250 -8.75 29.09 -6.31
CA CYS A 250 -7.57 28.41 -6.82
C CYS A 250 -7.86 26.92 -6.95
N THR A 251 -7.58 26.35 -8.10
CA THR A 251 -7.58 24.90 -8.32
C THR A 251 -6.20 24.33 -8.02
N LEU A 252 -6.16 23.32 -7.16
CA LEU A 252 -4.97 22.55 -6.81
C LEU A 252 -4.99 21.23 -7.56
N THR A 253 -3.88 20.90 -8.25
CA THR A 253 -3.72 19.62 -8.96
C THR A 253 -2.46 18.94 -8.48
N PHE A 254 -2.55 17.66 -8.10
CA PHE A 254 -1.41 16.83 -7.70
C PHE A 254 -0.94 15.98 -8.88
N PRO A 255 0.38 16.00 -9.21
CA PRO A 255 0.92 15.25 -10.34
C PRO A 255 1.05 13.74 -10.09
N ILE A 256 1.00 13.31 -8.84
CA ILE A 256 1.20 11.92 -8.42
C ILE A 256 -0.03 11.44 -7.65
N GLY A 257 -0.55 10.29 -8.09
CA GLY A 257 -1.77 9.71 -7.54
C GLY A 257 -3.01 10.25 -8.25
N ALA A 258 -4.03 9.42 -8.34
CA ALA A 258 -5.29 9.71 -9.05
C ALA A 258 -6.19 10.72 -8.32
N CYS A 259 -5.62 11.68 -7.55
CA CYS A 259 -6.40 12.69 -6.85
C CYS A 259 -7.00 13.68 -7.84
N ALA A 260 -8.32 13.77 -7.85
CA ALA A 260 -9.00 14.79 -8.64
C ALA A 260 -8.54 16.19 -8.19
N PRO A 261 -8.42 17.16 -9.12
CA PRO A 261 -8.19 18.54 -8.76
C PRO A 261 -9.27 19.04 -7.79
N VAL A 262 -8.89 19.89 -6.86
CA VAL A 262 -9.82 20.47 -5.86
C VAL A 262 -9.72 21.97 -5.92
N ASP A 263 -10.88 22.62 -5.94
CA ASP A 263 -11.00 24.07 -5.87
C ASP A 263 -10.98 24.52 -4.41
N SER A 264 -10.30 25.64 -4.15
CA SER A 264 -10.43 26.34 -2.87
C SER A 264 -11.83 26.92 -2.68
N ASP A 265 -12.20 27.23 -1.45
CA ASP A 265 -13.39 28.03 -1.22
C ASP A 265 -13.29 29.37 -1.98
N PRO A 266 -14.38 29.84 -2.59
CA PRO A 266 -14.38 31.12 -3.29
C PRO A 266 -14.30 32.28 -2.31
N ILE A 267 -13.58 33.33 -2.68
CA ILE A 267 -13.52 34.60 -1.96
C ILE A 267 -14.08 35.72 -2.82
N THR A 268 -14.84 36.61 -2.22
CA THR A 268 -15.36 37.81 -2.89
C THR A 268 -14.59 39.04 -2.43
N ILE A 269 -14.01 39.76 -3.40
CA ILE A 269 -13.40 41.08 -3.20
C ILE A 269 -14.30 42.11 -3.91
N VAL A 270 -14.77 43.10 -3.17
CA VAL A 270 -15.56 44.21 -3.70
C VAL A 270 -14.65 45.43 -3.78
N VAL A 271 -14.43 45.94 -4.98
CA VAL A 271 -13.71 47.20 -5.20
C VAL A 271 -14.75 48.28 -5.42
N MET A 272 -14.81 49.25 -4.52
CA MET A 272 -15.75 50.35 -4.56
C MET A 272 -15.11 51.56 -5.24
N PRO A 273 -15.87 52.32 -6.07
CA PRO A 273 -15.36 53.56 -6.63
C PRO A 273 -15.07 54.57 -5.51
N ASP A 274 -14.15 55.48 -5.76
CA ASP A 274 -13.88 56.58 -4.83
C ASP A 274 -15.11 57.48 -4.71
N PRO A 275 -15.37 58.00 -3.51
CA PRO A 275 -16.47 58.92 -3.32
C PRO A 275 -16.26 60.22 -4.10
N VAL A 276 -17.27 60.65 -4.78
CA VAL A 276 -17.27 61.93 -5.50
C VAL A 276 -18.05 62.96 -4.72
N ILE A 277 -17.54 64.18 -4.64
CA ILE A 277 -18.30 65.28 -4.02
C ILE A 277 -19.19 65.87 -5.07
N ASP A 278 -20.50 65.58 -4.99
CA ASP A 278 -21.51 66.03 -5.94
C ASP A 278 -21.81 67.51 -5.76
N ILE A 279 -21.81 68.01 -4.53
CA ILE A 279 -22.06 69.42 -4.23
C ILE A 279 -20.86 69.93 -3.44
N GLN A 280 -20.18 70.90 -4.03
CA GLN A 280 -19.08 71.62 -3.41
C GLN A 280 -19.64 72.78 -2.60
N PRO A 281 -19.04 73.16 -1.48
CA PRO A 281 -19.36 74.38 -0.78
C PRO A 281 -19.15 75.57 -1.72
N LEU A 282 -20.01 76.57 -1.67
CA LEU A 282 -19.86 77.80 -2.40
C LEU A 282 -18.49 78.44 -2.10
N ALA A 283 -17.77 78.77 -3.18
CA ALA A 283 -16.40 79.31 -3.04
C ALA A 283 -16.30 80.66 -2.38
N LEU A 284 -17.39 81.42 -2.43
CA LEU A 284 -17.47 82.81 -1.90
C LEU A 284 -18.85 83.03 -1.29
N ASP A 285 -18.87 83.31 -0.02
CA ASP A 285 -20.00 83.92 0.66
C ASP A 285 -19.52 85.24 1.29
N SER A 286 -20.31 86.29 1.10
CA SER A 286 -19.98 87.62 1.60
C SER A 286 -21.04 88.03 2.60
N ILE A 287 -20.59 88.25 3.85
CA ILE A 287 -21.42 88.72 4.94
C ILE A 287 -20.88 90.09 5.41
N CYS A 288 -21.75 90.98 5.83
CA CYS A 288 -21.34 92.17 6.54
C CYS A 288 -20.76 91.86 7.92
N GLU A 289 -19.93 92.75 8.44
CA GLU A 289 -19.41 92.59 9.81
C GLU A 289 -20.53 92.46 10.80
N GLY A 290 -20.46 91.39 11.60
CA GLY A 290 -21.53 90.98 12.56
C GLY A 290 -22.69 90.22 11.97
N GLY A 291 -22.68 89.91 10.65
CA GLY A 291 -23.69 89.06 10.01
C GLY A 291 -23.56 87.58 10.42
N ILE A 292 -24.64 86.83 10.24
CA ILE A 292 -24.70 85.40 10.54
C ILE A 292 -24.82 84.64 9.22
N ILE A 293 -24.02 83.55 9.07
CA ILE A 293 -24.19 82.61 7.99
C ILE A 293 -25.40 81.74 8.29
N ASN A 294 -26.47 81.88 7.52
CA ASN A 294 -27.72 81.17 7.72
C ASN A 294 -27.81 79.85 6.95
N SER A 295 -26.91 79.61 6.04
CA SER A 295 -26.87 78.37 5.28
C SER A 295 -25.69 77.53 5.73
N PRO A 296 -25.89 76.30 6.19
CA PRO A 296 -24.79 75.43 6.52
C PRO A 296 -23.96 75.11 5.28
N LEU A 297 -22.64 74.96 5.43
CA LEU A 297 -21.82 74.37 4.41
C LEU A 297 -22.17 72.91 4.28
N GLU A 298 -22.57 72.46 3.10
CA GLU A 298 -23.02 71.10 2.84
C GLU A 298 -22.10 70.42 1.87
N ILE A 299 -21.79 69.15 2.14
CA ILE A 299 -21.09 68.24 1.23
C ILE A 299 -21.98 67.01 1.06
N THR A 300 -22.31 66.69 -0.19
CA THR A 300 -22.99 65.44 -0.53
C THR A 300 -22.05 64.55 -1.31
N TYR A 301 -22.06 63.26 -0.96
CA TYR A 301 -21.21 62.23 -1.58
C TYR A 301 -22.05 61.02 -1.99
#